data_a3819765115719fe6e40791234543d95
#
_entry.id   a3819765115719fe6e40791234543d95
#
_cell.length_a   1.000
_cell.length_b   1.000
_cell.length_c   1.000
_cell.angle_alpha   90.00
_cell.angle_beta   90.00
_cell.angle_gamma   90.00
#
_symmetry.space_group_name_H-M   'P 1'
#
loop_
_entity.id
_entity.type
_entity.pdbx_description
1 polymer ?
#
loop_
_entity_poly.entity_id
_entity_poly.type
_entity_poly.pdbx_seq_one_letter_code
_entity_poly.pdbx_strand_id
1 'polypeptide(L)'
;MPHRTIFHANEEDTTLGGRISMAREASGLSVADVVKRLGVRASTYEAWEADRSEPRANKLVALAGILNISPPYLLSGLGKQPPQSALPERQITQLKAQVEQLEQSLKPATTSLRQIKKMIMKMK
;
A
#
# COMPACT_ATOMS: atom_id res chain seq x y z
N MET A 1 -22.07 21.58 -6.98
CA MET A 1 -21.17 21.55 -7.09
C MET A 1 -20.39 20.69 -7.57
N PRO A 2 -20.14 20.93 -8.34
CA PRO A 2 -19.52 20.15 -9.22
C PRO A 2 -18.27 19.59 -8.81
N HIS A 3 -17.63 20.04 -7.87
CA HIS A 3 -16.38 19.48 -7.64
C HIS A 3 -16.40 18.44 -6.61
N ARG A 4 -17.49 17.77 -6.43
CA ARG A 4 -17.39 16.55 -5.82
C ARG A 4 -16.70 15.69 -6.66
N THR A 5 -15.48 15.71 -6.49
CA THR A 5 -14.64 14.76 -7.08
C THR A 5 -14.99 13.42 -6.51
N ILE A 6 -14.71 12.44 -7.28
CA ILE A 6 -14.73 11.06 -6.95
C ILE A 6 -14.13 10.77 -5.60
N PHE A 7 -13.26 11.63 -5.12
CA PHE A 7 -12.61 11.49 -3.83
C PHE A 7 -13.53 11.75 -2.64
N HIS A 8 -14.73 12.25 -2.88
CA HIS A 8 -15.71 12.48 -1.82
C HIS A 8 -16.95 11.63 -1.99
N ALA A 9 -16.87 10.57 -2.79
CA ALA A 9 -17.93 9.60 -2.78
C ALA A 9 -18.07 9.14 -1.33
N ASN A 10 -19.25 9.28 -0.79
CA ASN A 10 -19.51 8.82 0.56
C ASN A 10 -19.15 7.36 0.65
N GLU A 11 -18.36 7.05 1.64
CA GLU A 11 -17.97 5.67 1.89
C GLU A 11 -19.19 4.75 2.01
N GLU A 12 -20.30 5.31 2.40
CA GLU A 12 -21.57 4.58 2.49
C GLU A 12 -22.11 4.13 1.14
N ASP A 13 -21.71 4.81 0.07
CA ASP A 13 -22.18 4.49 -1.27
C ASP A 13 -21.25 3.50 -2.00
N THR A 14 -20.19 3.07 -1.37
CA THR A 14 -19.29 2.12 -2.02
C THR A 14 -19.75 0.70 -1.80
N THR A 15 -19.50 -0.17 -2.78
CA THR A 15 -19.77 -1.59 -2.64
C THR A 15 -18.57 -2.27 -2.00
N LEU A 16 -18.77 -3.49 -1.51
CA LEU A 16 -17.67 -4.29 -0.97
C LEU A 16 -16.57 -4.45 -2.01
N GLY A 17 -16.93 -4.82 -3.24
CA GLY A 17 -15.94 -4.98 -4.32
C GLY A 17 -15.20 -3.69 -4.62
N GLY A 18 -15.92 -2.57 -4.61
CA GLY A 18 -15.31 -1.25 -4.81
C GLY A 18 -14.31 -0.91 -3.71
N ARG A 19 -14.67 -1.20 -2.45
CA ARG A 19 -13.75 -0.96 -1.33
C ARG A 19 -12.51 -1.85 -1.41
N ILE A 20 -12.69 -3.11 -1.81
CA ILE A 20 -11.57 -4.02 -2.01
C ILE A 20 -10.62 -3.47 -3.09
N SER A 21 -11.17 -3.07 -4.22
CA SER A 21 -10.40 -2.53 -5.33
C SER A 21 -9.64 -1.27 -4.94
N MET A 22 -10.32 -0.34 -4.26
CA MET A 22 -9.72 0.90 -3.83
C MET A 22 -8.58 0.66 -2.83
N ALA A 23 -8.79 -0.23 -1.88
CA ALA A 23 -7.76 -0.55 -0.88
C ALA A 23 -6.55 -1.25 -1.53
N ARG A 24 -6.79 -2.11 -2.50
CA ARG A 24 -5.71 -2.76 -3.24
C ARG A 24 -4.87 -1.73 -3.98
N GLU A 25 -5.51 -0.85 -4.71
CA GLU A 25 -4.81 0.20 -5.45
C GLU A 25 -4.04 1.13 -4.51
N ALA A 26 -4.65 1.52 -3.40
CA ALA A 26 -3.99 2.36 -2.41
C ALA A 26 -2.77 1.69 -1.80
N SER A 27 -2.77 0.35 -1.73
CA SER A 27 -1.64 -0.42 -1.21
C SER A 27 -0.56 -0.67 -2.26
N GLY A 28 -0.79 -0.27 -3.50
CA GLY A 28 0.15 -0.49 -4.59
C GLY A 28 0.28 -1.94 -5.02
N LEU A 29 -0.72 -2.77 -4.72
CA LEU A 29 -0.69 -4.19 -5.03
C LEU A 29 -1.45 -4.49 -6.32
N SER A 30 -0.93 -5.42 -7.11
CA SER A 30 -1.65 -5.93 -8.27
C SER A 30 -2.60 -7.03 -7.83
N VAL A 31 -3.53 -7.38 -8.70
CA VAL A 31 -4.41 -8.53 -8.47
C VAL A 31 -3.58 -9.79 -8.25
N ALA A 32 -2.54 -9.98 -9.07
CA ALA A 32 -1.65 -11.15 -8.94
C ALA A 32 -1.00 -11.21 -7.55
N ASP A 33 -0.55 -10.07 -7.02
CA ASP A 33 0.06 -10.02 -5.69
C ASP A 33 -0.91 -10.46 -4.61
N VAL A 34 -2.14 -9.96 -4.68
CA VAL A 34 -3.15 -10.26 -3.66
C VAL A 34 -3.57 -11.72 -3.72
N VAL A 35 -3.83 -12.26 -4.92
CA VAL A 35 -4.28 -13.65 -5.04
C VAL A 35 -3.20 -14.62 -4.60
N LYS A 36 -1.94 -14.29 -4.86
CA LYS A 36 -0.83 -15.11 -4.42
C LYS A 36 -0.75 -15.17 -2.90
N ARG A 37 -0.88 -14.02 -2.25
CA ARG A 37 -0.82 -13.95 -0.78
C ARG A 37 -2.03 -14.58 -0.12
N LEU A 38 -3.21 -14.42 -0.75
CA LEU A 38 -4.45 -14.91 -0.19
C LEU A 38 -4.68 -16.40 -0.49
N GLY A 39 -4.06 -16.92 -1.53
CA GLY A 39 -4.21 -18.33 -1.91
C GLY A 39 -5.52 -18.63 -2.59
N VAL A 40 -6.06 -17.71 -3.37
CA VAL A 40 -7.30 -17.91 -4.12
C VAL A 40 -7.01 -17.79 -5.61
N ARG A 41 -7.97 -18.24 -6.43
CA ARG A 41 -7.87 -18.09 -7.86
C ARG A 41 -8.12 -16.65 -8.26
N ALA A 42 -7.44 -16.20 -9.31
CA ALA A 42 -7.64 -14.85 -9.82
C ALA A 42 -9.10 -14.61 -10.20
N SER A 43 -9.75 -15.59 -10.83
CA SER A 43 -11.16 -15.44 -11.21
C SER A 43 -12.08 -15.25 -10.01
N THR A 44 -11.78 -15.93 -8.91
CA THR A 44 -12.55 -15.79 -7.67
C THR A 44 -12.38 -14.38 -7.12
N TYR A 45 -11.14 -13.91 -7.05
CA TYR A 45 -10.83 -12.58 -6.52
C TYR A 45 -11.44 -11.48 -7.41
N GLU A 46 -11.32 -11.61 -8.72
CA GLU A 46 -11.88 -10.65 -9.66
C GLU A 46 -13.41 -10.56 -9.52
N ALA A 47 -14.07 -11.68 -9.26
CA ALA A 47 -15.50 -11.69 -9.00
C ALA A 47 -15.85 -10.88 -7.76
N TRP A 48 -14.99 -10.89 -6.75
CA TRP A 48 -15.20 -10.07 -5.55
C TRP A 48 -15.10 -8.58 -5.88
N GLU A 49 -14.08 -8.17 -6.62
CA GLU A 49 -13.92 -6.75 -6.98
C GLU A 49 -15.07 -6.29 -7.90
N ALA A 50 -15.64 -7.20 -8.67
CA ALA A 50 -16.75 -6.88 -9.56
C ALA A 50 -18.13 -7.05 -8.92
N ASP A 51 -18.18 -7.36 -7.64
CA ASP A 51 -19.43 -7.57 -6.89
C ASP A 51 -20.29 -8.71 -7.42
N ARG A 52 -19.69 -9.70 -8.07
CA ARG A 52 -20.39 -10.88 -8.53
C ARG A 52 -20.46 -11.97 -7.46
N SER A 53 -19.55 -11.92 -6.50
CA SER A 53 -19.56 -12.82 -5.36
C SER A 53 -18.89 -12.13 -4.19
N GLU A 54 -18.99 -12.74 -3.02
CA GLU A 54 -18.42 -12.17 -1.81
C GLU A 54 -17.44 -13.15 -1.17
N PRO A 55 -16.35 -12.65 -0.56
CA PRO A 55 -15.45 -13.52 0.16
C PRO A 55 -16.10 -14.03 1.46
N ARG A 56 -15.76 -15.24 1.84
CA ARG A 56 -16.19 -15.76 3.14
C ARG A 56 -15.44 -15.03 4.25
N ALA A 57 -15.98 -15.10 5.46
CA ALA A 57 -15.46 -14.34 6.59
C ALA A 57 -13.95 -14.53 6.81
N ASN A 58 -13.46 -15.77 6.74
CA ASN A 58 -12.04 -16.04 6.94
C ASN A 58 -11.18 -15.39 5.85
N LYS A 59 -11.64 -15.39 4.61
CA LYS A 59 -10.92 -14.74 3.51
C LYS A 59 -11.03 -13.22 3.59
N LEU A 60 -12.17 -12.73 4.06
CA LEU A 60 -12.35 -11.29 4.25
C LEU A 60 -11.37 -10.74 5.27
N VAL A 61 -11.20 -11.42 6.40
CA VAL A 61 -10.26 -11.01 7.44
C VAL A 61 -8.82 -11.07 6.93
N ALA A 62 -8.46 -12.14 6.23
CA ALA A 62 -7.13 -12.27 5.64
C ALA A 62 -6.86 -11.18 4.60
N LEU A 63 -7.86 -10.89 3.77
CA LEU A 63 -7.77 -9.85 2.75
C LEU A 63 -7.58 -8.47 3.38
N ALA A 64 -8.35 -8.18 4.43
CA ALA A 64 -8.22 -6.91 5.15
C ALA A 64 -6.80 -6.75 5.70
N GLY A 65 -6.22 -7.82 6.22
CA GLY A 65 -4.83 -7.80 6.68
C GLY A 65 -3.83 -7.50 5.57
N ILE A 66 -4.02 -8.12 4.41
CA ILE A 66 -3.16 -7.89 3.24
C ILE A 66 -3.28 -6.46 2.76
N LEU A 67 -4.50 -5.92 2.76
CA LEU A 67 -4.77 -4.56 2.28
C LEU A 67 -4.56 -3.50 3.35
N ASN A 68 -4.23 -3.92 4.56
CA ASN A 68 -3.95 -3.03 5.69
C ASN A 68 -5.13 -2.12 6.03
N ILE A 69 -6.33 -2.69 6.05
CA ILE A 69 -7.55 -2.00 6.46
C ILE A 69 -8.27 -2.88 7.47
N SER A 70 -9.19 -2.26 8.23
CA SER A 70 -9.93 -3.03 9.22
C SER A 70 -11.02 -3.87 8.56
N PRO A 71 -11.27 -5.11 9.04
CA PRO A 71 -12.36 -5.91 8.50
C PRO A 71 -13.72 -5.24 8.57
N PRO A 72 -14.10 -4.55 9.67
CA PRO A 72 -15.39 -3.84 9.69
C PRO A 72 -15.50 -2.78 8.61
N TYR A 73 -14.43 -2.04 8.33
CA TYR A 73 -14.46 -1.05 7.26
C TYR A 73 -14.64 -1.73 5.90
N LEU A 74 -13.89 -2.80 5.66
CA LEU A 74 -13.99 -3.51 4.39
C LEU A 74 -15.39 -4.06 4.18
N LEU A 75 -15.99 -4.63 5.21
CA LEU A 75 -17.28 -5.27 5.12
C LEU A 75 -18.43 -4.28 4.95
N SER A 76 -18.43 -3.21 5.71
CA SER A 76 -19.58 -2.31 5.79
C SER A 76 -19.33 -0.89 5.29
N GLY A 77 -18.08 -0.52 5.11
CA GLY A 77 -17.74 0.87 4.78
C GLY A 77 -17.92 1.81 5.95
N LEU A 78 -18.27 1.28 7.13
CA LEU A 78 -18.48 2.11 8.30
C LEU A 78 -17.20 2.20 9.12
N GLY A 79 -17.01 3.34 9.75
CA GLY A 79 -15.82 3.59 10.54
C GLY A 79 -14.79 4.36 9.75
N LYS A 80 -13.76 4.80 10.45
CA LYS A 80 -12.71 5.57 9.80
C LYS A 80 -11.80 4.63 9.05
N GLN A 81 -11.64 4.90 7.77
CA GLN A 81 -10.59 4.27 7.02
C GLN A 81 -9.28 4.71 7.64
N PRO A 82 -8.36 3.80 7.97
CA PRO A 82 -7.05 4.21 8.41
C PRO A 82 -6.44 5.11 7.35
N PRO A 83 -5.73 6.17 7.74
CA PRO A 83 -5.06 6.99 6.74
C PRO A 83 -4.19 6.09 5.88
N GLN A 84 -4.06 6.41 4.63
CA GLN A 84 -3.30 5.60 3.69
C GLN A 84 -1.85 5.42 4.12
N SER A 85 -1.39 6.30 4.97
CA SER A 85 -0.11 6.13 5.60
C SER A 85 -0.32 5.57 6.98
N ALA A 86 -1.05 4.48 7.09
CA ALA A 86 -1.50 3.95 8.37
C ALA A 86 -0.39 3.47 9.29
N LEU A 87 0.84 3.83 9.01
CA LEU A 87 1.93 3.59 9.94
C LEU A 87 1.78 4.56 11.11
N PRO A 88 1.79 4.08 12.35
CA PRO A 88 1.80 4.97 13.49
C PRO A 88 2.94 5.99 13.36
N GLU A 89 2.73 7.20 13.86
CA GLU A 89 3.76 8.23 13.81
C GLU A 89 5.10 7.75 14.33
N ARG A 90 5.07 6.89 15.35
CA ARG A 90 6.28 6.30 15.91
C ARG A 90 7.06 5.52 14.86
N GLN A 91 6.36 4.71 14.04
CA GLN A 91 7.00 3.93 12.98
C GLN A 91 7.54 4.82 11.87
N ILE A 92 6.80 5.86 11.52
CA ILE A 92 7.25 6.82 10.50
C ILE A 92 8.53 7.52 10.98
N THR A 93 8.56 7.93 12.24
CA THR A 93 9.73 8.57 12.83
C THR A 93 10.93 7.63 12.82
N GLN A 94 10.72 6.36 13.18
CA GLN A 94 11.78 5.36 13.16
C GLN A 94 12.30 5.11 11.75
N LEU A 95 11.40 5.03 10.75
CA LEU A 95 11.82 4.83 9.37
C LEU A 95 12.62 6.01 8.87
N LYS A 96 12.19 7.24 9.19
CA LYS A 96 12.92 8.43 8.81
C LYS A 96 14.32 8.43 9.42
N ALA A 97 14.43 8.06 10.70
CA ALA A 97 15.71 7.99 11.36
C ALA A 97 16.63 6.95 10.71
N GLN A 98 16.09 5.80 10.34
CA GLN A 98 16.85 4.75 9.66
C GLN A 98 17.33 5.20 8.28
N VAL A 99 16.47 5.91 7.54
CA VAL A 99 16.84 6.43 6.23
C VAL A 99 17.97 7.46 6.37
N GLU A 100 17.87 8.36 7.36
CA GLU A 100 18.92 9.33 7.62
C GLU A 100 20.23 8.67 8.00
N GLN A 101 20.19 7.64 8.83
CA GLN A 101 21.39 6.89 9.19
C GLN A 101 22.02 6.25 7.96
N LEU A 102 21.20 5.67 7.08
CA LEU A 102 21.69 5.04 5.89
C LEU A 102 22.32 6.05 4.95
N GLU A 103 21.71 7.23 4.79
CA GLU A 103 22.26 8.30 3.99
C GLU A 103 23.62 8.75 4.53
N GLN A 104 23.72 8.90 5.86
CA GLN A 104 24.99 9.28 6.48
C GLN A 104 26.07 8.21 6.30
N SER A 105 25.67 6.94 6.35
CA SER A 105 26.61 5.84 6.12
C SER A 105 27.10 5.81 4.68
N LEU A 106 26.29 6.27 3.73
CA LEU A 106 26.67 6.29 2.33
C LEU A 106 27.51 7.47 1.93
N LYS A 107 27.50 8.57 2.69
CA LYS A 107 28.28 9.75 2.37
C LYS A 107 29.78 9.50 2.25
N PRO A 108 30.42 8.80 3.21
CA PRO A 108 31.85 8.49 3.07
C PRO A 108 32.15 7.67 1.83
N ALA A 109 31.26 6.68 1.53
CA ALA A 109 31.45 5.84 0.35
C ALA A 109 31.31 6.64 -0.94
N THR A 110 30.37 7.56 -0.99
CA THR A 110 30.18 8.44 -2.15
C THR A 110 31.38 9.36 -2.34
N THR A 111 31.90 9.93 -1.25
CA THR A 111 33.06 10.78 -1.27
C THR A 111 34.29 10.03 -1.76
N SER A 112 34.50 8.81 -1.25
CA SER A 112 35.60 7.97 -1.68
C SER A 112 35.53 7.64 -3.16
N LEU A 113 34.32 7.34 -3.63
CA LEU A 113 34.10 7.05 -5.04
C LEU A 113 34.44 8.25 -5.92
N ARG A 114 34.07 9.44 -5.52
CA ARG A 114 34.40 10.66 -6.26
C ARG A 114 35.89 10.89 -6.31
N GLN A 115 36.57 10.65 -5.20
CA GLN A 115 38.02 10.81 -5.14
C GLN A 115 38.73 9.82 -6.07
N ILE A 116 38.27 8.58 -6.07
CA ILE A 116 38.82 7.56 -6.96
C ILE A 116 38.62 7.94 -8.42
N LYS A 117 37.43 8.41 -8.78
CA LYS A 117 37.16 8.88 -10.13
C LYS A 117 38.07 10.01 -10.55
N LYS A 118 38.30 10.99 -9.66
CA LYS A 118 39.22 12.11 -9.95
C LYS A 118 40.63 11.60 -10.17
N MET A 119 41.08 10.65 -9.35
CA MET A 119 42.41 10.09 -9.51
C MET A 119 42.56 9.39 -10.86
N ILE A 120 41.58 8.62 -11.26
CA ILE A 120 41.58 7.93 -12.55
C ILE A 120 41.62 8.95 -13.70
N MET A 121 40.85 10.01 -13.59
CA MET A 121 40.82 11.02 -14.63
C MET A 121 42.17 11.77 -14.76
N LYS A 122 42.86 11.95 -13.64
CA LYS A 122 44.18 12.59 -13.68
C LYS A 122 45.26 11.68 -14.23
N MET A 123 45.05 10.40 -14.24
CA MET A 123 46.01 9.43 -14.74
C MET A 123 46.02 9.29 -16.25
N LYS A 124 45.09 9.92 -16.96
CA LYS A 124 45.04 9.85 -18.42
C LYS A 124 45.84 10.95 -19.05
#